data_699ed6d523b5b2c71b52c0fa4632d6b4
#
_entry.id   699ed6d523b5b2c71b52c0fa4632d6b4
#
_cell.length_a   1.000
_cell.length_b   1.000
_cell.length_c   1.000
_cell.angle_alpha   90.00
_cell.angle_beta   90.00
_cell.angle_gamma   90.00
#
_symmetry.space_group_name_H-M   'P 1'
#
loop_
_entity.id
_entity.type
_entity.pdbx_description
1 polymer ?
#
loop_
_entity_poly.entity_id
_entity_poly.type
_entity_poly.pdbx_seq_one_letter_code
_entity_poly.pdbx_strand_id
1 'polypeptide(L)'
;MIHQSVSINGIDMLSTYRMALANRHCVQPPVPKTIYQDVPGADGSLDLSTAIAGRIIYERRVITLNFGCGYPMDKWPEVFSEILRNFHGREGKLIFDDDPMYYYAGRMTVSEYSRARTLGTFTISVNADPYKYELTASDEDWLWDSFSFEKGVIRDYKELEVTGSLSLTVPGTQRWVIPEITVSAAMTVSYDGKDYELKQGTNRIYDIVIKEGENVLMFTGTGTVTISYRGGIL
;
A
#
# COMPACT_ATOMS: atom_id res chain seq x y z
N MET A 1 0.06 8.76 28.93
CA MET A 1 -0.54 9.32 27.72
C MET A 1 0.18 8.68 26.55
N ILE A 2 -0.45 7.81 25.79
CA ILE A 2 0.17 7.18 24.61
C ILE A 2 0.17 8.26 23.53
N HIS A 3 1.35 8.81 23.24
CA HIS A 3 1.52 9.74 22.13
C HIS A 3 1.49 8.91 20.84
N GLN A 4 0.45 9.09 20.04
CA GLN A 4 0.41 8.52 18.69
C GLN A 4 1.45 9.22 17.82
N SER A 5 2.32 8.44 17.21
CA SER A 5 3.31 8.91 16.26
C SER A 5 3.00 8.42 14.84
N VAL A 6 3.62 9.04 13.88
CA VAL A 6 3.61 8.64 12.48
C VAL A 6 5.00 8.81 11.91
N SER A 7 5.47 7.79 11.21
CA SER A 7 6.70 7.88 10.44
C SER A 7 6.39 8.24 8.98
N ILE A 8 7.07 9.25 8.46
CA ILE A 8 6.96 9.69 7.08
C ILE A 8 8.30 9.46 6.39
N ASN A 9 8.36 8.60 5.40
CA ASN A 9 9.61 8.21 4.71
C ASN A 9 10.70 7.72 5.68
N GLY A 10 10.32 6.98 6.72
CA GLY A 10 11.24 6.49 7.75
C GLY A 10 11.64 7.52 8.81
N ILE A 11 11.13 8.74 8.73
CA ILE A 11 11.39 9.79 9.71
C ILE A 11 10.22 9.80 10.70
N ASP A 12 10.45 9.43 11.94
CA ASP A 12 9.47 9.54 13.01
C ASP A 12 9.27 11.00 13.41
N MET A 13 8.03 11.49 13.30
CA MET A 13 7.72 12.91 13.49
C MET A 13 7.86 13.35 14.94
N LEU A 14 7.61 12.46 15.90
CA LEU A 14 7.69 12.78 17.31
C LEU A 14 9.14 12.86 17.78
N SER A 15 9.95 11.85 17.49
CA SER A 15 11.34 11.77 17.96
C SER A 15 12.25 12.77 17.21
N THR A 16 12.04 12.96 15.92
CA THR A 16 12.91 13.80 15.08
C THR A 16 12.53 15.28 15.18
N TYR A 17 11.23 15.59 15.07
CA TYR A 17 10.74 16.97 15.00
C TYR A 17 9.98 17.41 16.26
N ARG A 18 9.90 16.60 17.31
CA ARG A 18 9.09 16.86 18.52
C ARG A 18 7.63 17.21 18.17
N MET A 19 7.10 16.56 17.15
CA MET A 19 5.77 16.81 16.65
C MET A 19 4.87 15.63 16.96
N ALA A 20 3.96 15.85 17.89
CA ALA A 20 2.93 14.90 18.24
C ALA A 20 1.68 15.11 17.39
N LEU A 21 1.00 14.02 17.02
CA LEU A 21 -0.34 14.12 16.45
C LEU A 21 -1.28 14.72 17.51
N ALA A 22 -1.91 15.84 17.16
CA ALA A 22 -2.80 16.58 18.08
C ALA A 22 -4.10 15.82 18.34
N ASN A 23 -4.58 15.07 17.35
CA ASN A 23 -5.75 14.20 17.40
C ASN A 23 -5.41 12.87 16.74
N ARG A 24 -6.28 11.87 16.93
CA ARG A 24 -6.21 10.66 16.10
C ARG A 24 -6.19 11.07 14.63
N HIS A 25 -5.31 10.47 13.86
CA HIS A 25 -5.25 10.66 12.42
C HIS A 25 -6.61 10.36 11.78
N CYS A 26 -7.00 11.18 10.82
CA CYS A 26 -8.21 10.96 10.06
C CYS A 26 -7.87 10.30 8.73
N VAL A 27 -8.06 9.00 8.64
CA VAL A 27 -7.97 8.24 7.40
C VAL A 27 -9.37 8.07 6.84
N GLN A 28 -9.71 8.86 5.83
CA GLN A 28 -11.00 8.73 5.17
C GLN A 28 -11.04 7.43 4.35
N PRO A 29 -12.16 6.69 4.34
CA PRO A 29 -12.32 5.58 3.42
C PRO A 29 -12.26 6.07 1.97
N PRO A 30 -11.70 5.29 1.04
CA PRO A 30 -11.66 5.68 -0.36
C PRO A 30 -13.07 5.61 -0.95
N VAL A 31 -13.39 6.57 -1.80
CA VAL A 31 -14.71 6.63 -2.47
C VAL A 31 -14.73 5.58 -3.60
N PRO A 32 -15.75 4.70 -3.66
CA PRO A 32 -15.91 3.80 -4.79
C PRO A 32 -16.27 4.58 -6.05
N LYS A 33 -15.65 4.23 -7.17
CA LYS A 33 -16.00 4.77 -8.48
C LYS A 33 -17.26 4.07 -8.97
N THR A 34 -18.34 4.81 -9.09
CA THR A 34 -19.63 4.29 -9.53
C THR A 34 -20.01 4.85 -10.90
N ILE A 35 -20.58 4.00 -11.75
CA ILE A 35 -21.08 4.36 -13.07
C ILE A 35 -22.51 3.88 -13.17
N TYR A 36 -23.43 4.84 -13.24
CA TYR A 36 -24.86 4.56 -13.43
C TYR A 36 -25.29 5.06 -14.80
N GLN A 37 -26.06 4.24 -15.51
CA GLN A 37 -26.61 4.56 -16.82
C GLN A 37 -28.13 4.50 -16.78
N ASP A 38 -28.78 5.59 -17.13
CA ASP A 38 -30.23 5.61 -17.25
C ASP A 38 -30.67 4.87 -18.53
N VAL A 39 -31.65 4.00 -18.36
CA VAL A 39 -32.25 3.25 -19.47
C VAL A 39 -33.68 3.77 -19.68
N PRO A 40 -34.00 4.33 -20.88
CA PRO A 40 -35.34 4.83 -21.16
C PRO A 40 -36.41 3.74 -20.97
N GLY A 41 -37.44 4.03 -20.16
CA GLY A 41 -38.55 3.13 -19.90
C GLY A 41 -38.29 2.10 -18.80
N ALA A 42 -37.15 2.13 -18.13
CA ALA A 42 -36.87 1.33 -16.95
C ALA A 42 -36.92 2.18 -15.69
N ASP A 43 -37.34 1.57 -14.56
CA ASP A 43 -37.25 2.20 -13.25
C ASP A 43 -35.80 2.09 -12.72
N GLY A 44 -35.23 3.21 -12.28
CA GLY A 44 -33.86 3.31 -11.77
C GLY A 44 -32.81 3.30 -12.86
N SER A 45 -31.54 3.34 -12.45
CA SER A 45 -30.37 3.35 -13.34
C SER A 45 -29.67 2.00 -13.29
N LEU A 46 -29.13 1.56 -14.42
CA LEU A 46 -28.28 0.36 -14.49
C LEU A 46 -26.91 0.66 -13.87
N ASP A 47 -26.49 -0.14 -12.91
CA ASP A 47 -25.15 -0.05 -12.29
C ASP A 47 -24.11 -0.79 -13.17
N LEU A 48 -23.21 -0.05 -13.75
CA LEU A 48 -22.09 -0.54 -14.56
C LEU A 48 -20.74 -0.44 -13.86
N SER A 49 -20.72 -0.15 -12.56
CA SER A 49 -19.48 0.14 -11.79
C SER A 49 -18.45 -0.98 -11.83
N THR A 50 -18.90 -2.23 -11.98
CA THR A 50 -18.01 -3.40 -12.08
C THR A 50 -17.79 -3.91 -13.49
N ALA A 51 -18.49 -3.37 -14.49
CA ALA A 51 -18.56 -3.93 -15.85
C ALA A 51 -17.19 -3.97 -16.56
N ILE A 52 -16.32 -2.99 -16.30
CA ILE A 52 -15.01 -2.89 -16.97
C ILE A 52 -13.94 -3.71 -16.24
N ALA A 53 -13.91 -3.65 -14.92
CA ALA A 53 -12.81 -4.20 -14.13
C ALA A 53 -13.15 -5.51 -13.41
N GLY A 54 -14.41 -5.98 -13.50
CA GLY A 54 -14.90 -7.15 -12.76
C GLY A 54 -14.95 -6.97 -11.24
N ARG A 55 -14.67 -5.76 -10.75
CA ARG A 55 -14.65 -5.40 -9.32
C ARG A 55 -14.90 -3.90 -9.14
N ILE A 56 -15.19 -3.50 -7.91
CA ILE A 56 -15.24 -2.07 -7.56
C ILE A 56 -13.82 -1.49 -7.59
N ILE A 57 -13.69 -0.33 -8.20
CA ILE A 57 -12.48 0.48 -8.23
C ILE A 57 -12.70 1.68 -7.31
N TYR A 58 -11.65 2.12 -6.64
CA TYR A 58 -11.72 3.22 -5.69
C TYR A 58 -10.93 4.44 -6.17
N GLU A 59 -11.36 5.60 -5.73
CA GLU A 59 -10.60 6.83 -5.86
C GLU A 59 -9.50 6.92 -4.79
N ARG A 60 -8.58 7.85 -4.97
CA ARG A 60 -7.61 8.18 -3.94
C ARG A 60 -8.32 8.66 -2.67
N ARG A 61 -7.71 8.41 -1.52
CA ARG A 61 -8.22 8.87 -0.23
C ARG A 61 -7.41 10.05 0.31
N VAL A 62 -8.03 10.84 1.16
CA VAL A 62 -7.35 11.91 1.87
C VAL A 62 -7.03 11.46 3.30
N ILE A 63 -5.77 11.62 3.71
CA ILE A 63 -5.31 11.41 5.08
C ILE A 63 -4.91 12.76 5.64
N THR A 64 -5.50 13.16 6.76
CA THR A 64 -5.21 14.43 7.40
C THR A 64 -4.46 14.22 8.71
N LEU A 65 -3.27 14.75 8.80
CA LEU A 65 -2.38 14.67 9.96
C LEU A 65 -2.27 16.07 10.59
N ASN A 66 -2.83 16.22 11.78
CA ASN A 66 -2.74 17.46 12.54
C ASN A 66 -1.64 17.33 13.60
N PHE A 67 -0.65 18.20 13.55
CA PHE A 67 0.51 18.17 14.43
C PHE A 67 0.51 19.34 15.39
N GLY A 68 0.87 19.04 16.64
CA GLY A 68 1.30 20.02 17.63
C GLY A 68 2.82 20.07 17.67
N CYS A 69 3.39 21.28 17.64
CA CYS A 69 4.83 21.50 17.63
C CYS A 69 5.35 21.79 19.05
N GLY A 70 6.28 20.95 19.53
CA GLY A 70 6.90 21.07 20.85
C GLY A 70 8.15 21.94 20.90
N TYR A 71 8.50 22.68 19.83
CA TYR A 71 9.63 23.60 19.82
C TYR A 71 9.28 24.98 20.38
N PRO A 72 10.29 25.70 20.97
CA PRO A 72 10.15 27.11 21.29
C PRO A 72 9.83 27.95 20.04
N MET A 73 9.13 29.06 20.23
CA MET A 73 8.60 29.89 19.12
C MET A 73 9.69 30.45 18.18
N ASP A 74 10.87 30.69 18.69
CA ASP A 74 12.01 31.21 17.92
C ASP A 74 12.56 30.21 16.90
N LYS A 75 12.36 28.90 17.14
CA LYS A 75 12.79 27.81 16.25
C LYS A 75 11.78 27.45 15.15
N TRP A 76 10.54 27.91 15.25
CA TRP A 76 9.48 27.50 14.33
C TRP A 76 9.72 27.83 12.87
N PRO A 77 10.23 29.02 12.49
CA PRO A 77 10.46 29.33 11.08
C PRO A 77 11.46 28.37 10.43
N GLU A 78 12.49 27.99 11.18
CA GLU A 78 13.51 27.04 10.73
C GLU A 78 12.93 25.63 10.54
N VAL A 79 12.26 25.12 11.58
CA VAL A 79 11.64 23.79 11.57
C VAL A 79 10.55 23.69 10.50
N PHE A 80 9.72 24.73 10.36
CA PHE A 80 8.68 24.73 9.34
C PHE A 80 9.25 24.76 7.92
N SER A 81 10.33 25.51 7.69
CA SER A 81 11.03 25.54 6.40
C SER A 81 11.63 24.18 6.05
N GLU A 82 12.15 23.47 7.06
CA GLU A 82 12.65 22.12 6.89
C GLU A 82 11.53 21.12 6.54
N ILE A 83 10.39 21.21 7.22
CA ILE A 83 9.21 20.38 6.94
C ILE A 83 8.70 20.63 5.52
N LEU A 84 8.60 21.89 5.09
CA LEU A 84 8.22 22.21 3.73
C LEU A 84 9.18 21.58 2.72
N ARG A 85 10.49 21.72 2.97
CA ARG A 85 11.52 21.16 2.09
C ARG A 85 11.45 19.62 2.00
N ASN A 86 11.17 18.95 3.11
CA ASN A 86 11.21 17.49 3.18
C ASN A 86 9.90 16.84 2.74
N PHE A 87 8.75 17.48 2.92
CA PHE A 87 7.45 16.83 2.75
C PHE A 87 6.53 17.52 1.72
N HIS A 88 6.56 18.85 1.58
CA HIS A 88 5.61 19.54 0.73
C HIS A 88 5.78 19.20 -0.76
N GLY A 89 4.70 18.78 -1.40
CA GLY A 89 4.66 18.39 -2.82
C GLY A 89 5.32 17.04 -3.15
N ARG A 90 5.92 16.36 -2.16
CA ARG A 90 6.61 15.09 -2.36
C ARG A 90 5.67 13.90 -2.17
N GLU A 91 5.98 12.81 -2.84
CA GLU A 91 5.40 11.51 -2.54
C GLU A 91 6.10 10.89 -1.34
N GLY A 92 5.34 10.17 -0.52
CA GLY A 92 5.89 9.54 0.66
C GLY A 92 5.08 8.34 1.13
N LYS A 93 5.73 7.59 2.00
CA LYS A 93 5.15 6.46 2.73
C LYS A 93 4.89 6.89 4.15
N LEU A 94 3.65 6.67 4.61
CA LEU A 94 3.23 6.94 5.98
C LEU A 94 3.00 5.61 6.70
N ILE A 95 3.62 5.45 7.86
CA ILE A 95 3.43 4.30 8.74
C ILE A 95 2.94 4.86 10.07
N PHE A 96 1.79 4.38 10.52
CA PHE A 96 1.25 4.71 11.84
C PHE A 96 1.75 3.72 12.89
N ASP A 97 2.00 4.19 14.10
CA ASP A 97 2.46 3.37 15.22
C ASP A 97 1.43 2.35 15.69
N ASP A 98 0.14 2.61 15.45
CA ASP A 98 -0.98 1.69 15.73
C ASP A 98 -1.24 0.67 14.61
N ASP A 99 -0.59 0.81 13.44
CA ASP A 99 -0.71 -0.13 12.30
C ASP A 99 0.64 -0.33 11.59
N PRO A 100 1.68 -0.80 12.29
CA PRO A 100 3.06 -0.82 11.80
C PRO A 100 3.33 -1.80 10.67
N MET A 101 2.39 -2.70 10.37
CA MET A 101 2.52 -3.67 9.29
C MET A 101 2.16 -3.12 7.92
N TYR A 102 1.56 -1.92 7.87
CA TYR A 102 1.09 -1.32 6.64
C TYR A 102 1.62 0.11 6.48
N TYR A 103 1.70 0.53 5.23
CA TYR A 103 1.98 1.92 4.91
C TYR A 103 0.97 2.46 3.91
N TYR A 104 0.70 3.74 4.00
CA TYR A 104 0.00 4.49 2.97
C TYR A 104 1.00 5.21 2.09
N ALA A 105 0.76 5.19 0.77
CA ALA A 105 1.57 5.92 -0.20
C ALA A 105 0.76 7.07 -0.79
N GLY A 106 1.34 8.25 -0.88
CA GLY A 106 0.65 9.39 -1.46
C GLY A 106 1.48 10.66 -1.51
N ARG A 107 0.91 11.67 -2.16
CA ARG A 107 1.53 13.00 -2.28
C ARG A 107 1.07 13.89 -1.13
N MET A 108 2.04 14.49 -0.48
CA MET A 108 1.85 15.32 0.71
C MET A 108 1.72 16.79 0.36
N THR A 109 0.82 17.47 1.06
CA THR A 109 0.67 18.91 1.03
C THR A 109 0.69 19.42 2.47
N VAL A 110 1.66 20.25 2.79
CA VAL A 110 1.76 20.92 4.08
C VAL A 110 0.95 22.19 3.99
N SER A 111 -0.02 22.38 4.90
CA SER A 111 -0.82 23.59 4.99
C SER A 111 -0.08 24.68 5.80
N GLU A 112 -0.66 25.87 5.84
CA GLU A 112 -0.21 26.95 6.71
C GLU A 112 -0.10 26.49 8.16
N TYR A 113 0.88 27.04 8.89
CA TYR A 113 1.01 26.80 10.31
C TYR A 113 0.41 27.93 11.12
N SER A 114 -0.28 27.58 12.19
CA SER A 114 -0.85 28.54 13.14
C SER A 114 0.03 28.64 14.38
N ARG A 115 0.23 29.87 14.84
CA ARG A 115 0.95 30.19 16.08
C ARG A 115 -0.04 30.58 17.15
N ALA A 116 -0.26 29.74 18.12
CA ALA A 116 -0.80 30.19 19.40
C ALA A 116 0.37 30.52 20.36
N ARG A 117 0.09 31.26 21.43
CA ARG A 117 1.11 31.81 22.34
C ARG A 117 2.09 30.75 22.92
N THR A 118 1.69 29.49 22.98
CA THR A 118 2.47 28.40 23.59
C THR A 118 2.53 27.14 22.73
N LEU A 119 1.72 27.05 21.68
CA LEU A 119 1.62 25.84 20.86
C LEU A 119 1.53 26.20 19.39
N GLY A 120 2.33 25.57 18.56
CA GLY A 120 2.18 25.62 17.12
C GLY A 120 1.43 24.42 16.59
N THR A 121 0.64 24.67 15.61
CA THR A 121 -0.07 23.60 14.90
C THR A 121 0.10 23.76 13.41
N PHE A 122 0.20 22.64 12.71
CA PHE A 122 0.14 22.60 11.26
C PHE A 122 -0.48 21.27 10.82
N THR A 123 -0.87 21.22 9.57
CA THR A 123 -1.53 20.05 8.99
C THR A 123 -0.78 19.58 7.76
N ILE A 124 -0.56 18.26 7.67
CA ILE A 124 -0.15 17.60 6.43
C ILE A 124 -1.35 16.85 5.90
N SER A 125 -1.80 17.22 4.69
CA SER A 125 -2.78 16.45 3.92
C SER A 125 -2.06 15.56 2.94
N VAL A 126 -2.44 14.28 2.90
CA VAL A 126 -1.87 13.29 2.00
C VAL A 126 -2.95 12.78 1.06
N ASN A 127 -2.77 13.03 -0.23
CA ASN A 127 -3.59 12.42 -1.28
C ASN A 127 -3.03 11.02 -1.55
N ALA A 128 -3.49 10.04 -0.77
CA ALA A 128 -2.99 8.69 -0.74
C ALA A 128 -3.71 7.78 -1.73
N ASP A 129 -3.03 6.70 -2.10
CA ASP A 129 -3.65 5.61 -2.85
C ASP A 129 -4.82 5.00 -2.06
N PRO A 130 -5.78 4.37 -2.73
CA PRO A 130 -6.96 3.83 -2.05
C PRO A 130 -6.65 2.73 -1.04
N TYR A 131 -5.60 1.96 -1.28
CA TYR A 131 -5.18 0.85 -0.42
C TYR A 131 -4.00 1.25 0.47
N LYS A 132 -3.95 0.70 1.68
CA LYS A 132 -2.71 0.60 2.43
C LYS A 132 -1.99 -0.66 2.01
N TYR A 133 -0.68 -0.59 1.93
CA TYR A 133 0.19 -1.64 1.42
C TYR A 133 0.89 -2.36 2.56
N GLU A 134 1.06 -3.65 2.42
CA GLU A 134 1.90 -4.42 3.34
C GLU A 134 3.33 -3.87 3.33
N LEU A 135 3.95 -3.78 4.51
CA LEU A 135 5.31 -3.27 4.63
C LEU A 135 6.31 -4.21 3.99
N THR A 136 6.13 -5.53 4.17
CA THR A 136 6.96 -6.58 3.60
C THR A 136 6.35 -7.11 2.30
N ALA A 137 7.15 -7.29 1.26
CA ALA A 137 6.72 -7.95 0.02
C ALA A 137 6.83 -9.49 0.17
N SER A 138 6.26 -10.22 -0.79
CA SER A 138 6.18 -11.69 -0.75
C SER A 138 7.52 -12.41 -0.93
N ASP A 139 8.54 -11.70 -1.41
CA ASP A 139 9.91 -12.17 -1.66
C ASP A 139 10.93 -11.56 -0.70
N GLU A 140 10.49 -10.70 0.23
CA GLU A 140 11.33 -10.13 1.29
C GLU A 140 11.38 -11.08 2.49
N ASP A 141 12.54 -11.14 3.16
CA ASP A 141 12.72 -11.95 4.36
C ASP A 141 11.78 -11.47 5.47
N TRP A 142 11.15 -12.41 6.11
CA TRP A 142 10.18 -12.15 7.14
C TRP A 142 10.84 -11.64 8.44
N LEU A 143 10.36 -10.54 8.97
CA LEU A 143 10.85 -9.94 10.22
C LEU A 143 9.88 -10.27 11.37
N TRP A 144 10.41 -10.93 12.41
CA TRP A 144 9.66 -11.33 13.61
C TRP A 144 9.07 -10.13 14.38
N ASP A 145 9.78 -9.03 14.44
CA ASP A 145 9.43 -7.88 15.30
C ASP A 145 8.15 -7.13 14.87
N SER A 146 7.74 -7.27 13.62
CA SER A 146 6.54 -6.59 13.06
C SER A 146 5.42 -7.55 12.69
N PHE A 147 5.57 -8.87 12.94
CA PHE A 147 4.59 -9.85 12.50
C PHE A 147 3.42 -10.02 13.48
N SER A 148 2.19 -9.92 12.97
CA SER A 148 0.99 -10.26 13.72
C SER A 148 0.56 -11.69 13.41
N PHE A 149 0.58 -12.56 14.42
CA PHE A 149 0.11 -13.94 14.31
C PHE A 149 -1.40 -14.06 14.02
N GLU A 150 -2.16 -13.01 14.26
CA GLU A 150 -3.61 -13.00 14.01
C GLU A 150 -3.95 -12.55 12.59
N LYS A 151 -3.14 -11.69 11.98
CA LYS A 151 -3.44 -11.02 10.70
C LYS A 151 -2.36 -11.18 9.64
N GLY A 152 -1.17 -11.62 10.04
CA GLY A 152 -0.04 -11.76 9.13
C GLY A 152 -0.14 -13.05 8.30
N VAL A 153 0.12 -12.95 7.00
CA VAL A 153 0.27 -14.10 6.11
C VAL A 153 1.76 -14.27 5.86
N ILE A 154 2.31 -15.41 6.28
CA ILE A 154 3.71 -15.75 5.95
C ILE A 154 3.76 -16.10 4.47
N ARG A 155 4.55 -15.36 3.73
CA ARG A 155 4.84 -15.60 2.32
C ARG A 155 6.33 -15.80 2.19
N ASP A 156 6.71 -16.94 1.67
CA ASP A 156 8.10 -17.27 1.32
C ASP A 156 8.09 -17.78 -0.11
N TYR A 157 8.11 -16.85 -1.03
CA TYR A 157 8.09 -17.17 -2.48
C TYR A 157 9.41 -16.82 -3.16
N LYS A 158 10.50 -16.93 -2.41
CA LYS A 158 11.86 -16.65 -2.88
C LYS A 158 12.58 -17.95 -3.24
N GLU A 159 13.12 -18.03 -4.45
CA GLU A 159 13.98 -19.11 -4.90
C GLU A 159 13.42 -20.54 -4.70
N LEU A 160 12.11 -20.71 -4.88
CA LEU A 160 11.46 -22.02 -4.77
C LEU A 160 11.92 -22.96 -5.87
N GLU A 161 12.36 -24.16 -5.52
CA GLU A 161 12.82 -25.16 -6.49
C GLU A 161 11.66 -25.76 -7.29
N VAL A 162 11.81 -25.78 -8.61
CA VAL A 162 10.92 -26.44 -9.54
C VAL A 162 11.68 -27.63 -10.15
N THR A 163 11.21 -28.83 -9.86
CA THR A 163 11.74 -30.07 -10.46
C THR A 163 10.59 -30.83 -11.13
N GLY A 164 10.44 -30.59 -12.43
CA GLY A 164 9.33 -31.11 -13.23
C GLY A 164 8.07 -30.22 -13.08
N SER A 165 7.41 -30.22 -11.94
CA SER A 165 6.24 -29.34 -11.68
C SER A 165 6.18 -28.89 -10.23
N LEU A 166 5.66 -27.67 -10.01
CA LEU A 166 5.43 -27.07 -8.70
C LEU A 166 4.09 -26.34 -8.70
N SER A 167 3.17 -26.74 -7.84
CA SER A 167 1.90 -26.03 -7.63
C SER A 167 2.00 -25.14 -6.39
N LEU A 168 1.74 -23.86 -6.57
CA LEU A 168 1.76 -22.86 -5.48
C LEU A 168 0.39 -22.22 -5.32
N THR A 169 -0.10 -22.20 -4.09
CA THR A 169 -1.27 -21.41 -3.72
C THR A 169 -0.81 -20.07 -3.19
N VAL A 170 -1.12 -19.01 -3.91
CA VAL A 170 -0.72 -17.62 -3.59
C VAL A 170 -1.92 -16.86 -3.05
N PRO A 171 -1.94 -16.49 -1.75
CA PRO A 171 -3.01 -15.72 -1.17
C PRO A 171 -2.95 -14.27 -1.66
N GLY A 172 -4.04 -13.80 -2.24
CA GLY A 172 -4.21 -12.41 -2.64
C GLY A 172 -5.04 -11.62 -1.63
N THR A 173 -4.92 -10.31 -1.70
CA THR A 173 -5.64 -9.36 -0.86
C THR A 173 -6.67 -8.59 -1.69
N GLN A 174 -7.40 -7.65 -1.05
CA GLN A 174 -8.40 -6.82 -1.73
C GLN A 174 -7.85 -6.05 -2.95
N ARG A 175 -6.56 -5.68 -2.88
CA ARG A 175 -5.85 -5.12 -4.03
C ARG A 175 -5.40 -6.21 -4.98
N TRP A 176 -5.95 -6.23 -6.18
CA TRP A 176 -5.49 -7.11 -7.24
C TRP A 176 -4.12 -6.66 -7.77
N VAL A 177 -3.20 -7.60 -7.90
CA VAL A 177 -1.81 -7.31 -8.24
C VAL A 177 -1.33 -8.21 -9.36
N ILE A 178 -0.63 -7.63 -10.34
CA ILE A 178 0.14 -8.37 -11.33
C ILE A 178 1.51 -8.65 -10.71
N PRO A 179 1.86 -9.92 -10.43
CA PRO A 179 3.14 -10.25 -9.79
C PRO A 179 4.30 -10.10 -10.78
N GLU A 180 5.49 -9.89 -10.23
CA GLU A 180 6.74 -10.10 -10.95
C GLU A 180 7.21 -11.53 -10.66
N ILE A 181 7.46 -12.31 -11.71
CA ILE A 181 7.88 -13.70 -11.62
C ILE A 181 9.31 -13.79 -12.18
N THR A 182 10.27 -14.08 -11.31
CA THR A 182 11.67 -14.25 -11.69
C THR A 182 11.99 -15.73 -11.71
N VAL A 183 12.54 -16.22 -12.83
CA VAL A 183 12.89 -17.63 -13.02
C VAL A 183 14.35 -17.78 -13.42
N SER A 184 15.02 -18.80 -12.88
CA SER A 184 16.44 -19.09 -13.17
C SER A 184 16.67 -19.72 -14.53
N ALA A 185 15.66 -20.38 -15.11
CA ALA A 185 15.66 -20.97 -16.43
C ALA A 185 14.27 -20.82 -17.08
N ALA A 186 14.19 -20.94 -18.39
CA ALA A 186 12.91 -20.88 -19.09
C ALA A 186 11.98 -22.01 -18.61
N MET A 187 10.73 -21.67 -18.29
CA MET A 187 9.70 -22.60 -17.83
C MET A 187 8.31 -22.09 -18.20
N THR A 188 7.29 -22.89 -17.94
CA THR A 188 5.89 -22.52 -18.20
C THR A 188 5.16 -22.31 -16.86
N VAL A 189 4.27 -21.32 -16.79
CA VAL A 189 3.32 -21.17 -15.69
C VAL A 189 1.90 -21.28 -16.21
N SER A 190 1.10 -22.13 -15.57
CA SER A 190 -0.33 -22.25 -15.81
C SER A 190 -1.10 -21.45 -14.76
N TYR A 191 -1.99 -20.58 -15.22
CA TYR A 191 -2.87 -19.78 -14.37
C TYR A 191 -4.25 -19.66 -15.01
N ASP A 192 -5.30 -19.94 -14.23
CA ASP A 192 -6.72 -19.83 -14.67
C ASP A 192 -7.00 -20.63 -15.96
N GLY A 193 -6.34 -21.83 -16.09
CA GLY A 193 -6.49 -22.72 -17.25
C GLY A 193 -5.75 -22.29 -18.52
N LYS A 194 -4.85 -21.32 -18.43
CA LYS A 194 -4.00 -20.86 -19.54
C LYS A 194 -2.54 -21.02 -19.20
N ASP A 195 -1.74 -21.38 -20.19
CA ASP A 195 -0.30 -21.55 -20.07
C ASP A 195 0.43 -20.32 -20.63
N TYR A 196 1.44 -19.88 -19.88
CA TYR A 196 2.29 -18.76 -20.24
C TYR A 196 3.76 -19.15 -20.17
N GLU A 197 4.50 -18.81 -21.22
CA GLU A 197 5.95 -19.03 -21.26
C GLU A 197 6.69 -17.95 -20.46
N LEU A 198 7.56 -18.39 -19.55
CA LEU A 198 8.47 -17.55 -18.78
C LEU A 198 9.88 -17.66 -19.38
N LYS A 199 10.50 -16.54 -19.67
CA LYS A 199 11.91 -16.45 -20.07
C LYS A 199 12.78 -16.32 -18.82
N GLN A 200 14.00 -16.84 -18.90
CA GLN A 200 14.99 -16.62 -17.82
C GLN A 200 15.08 -15.14 -17.42
N GLY A 201 15.04 -14.86 -16.12
CA GLY A 201 14.99 -13.53 -15.53
C GLY A 201 13.59 -13.15 -15.10
N THR A 202 13.33 -11.85 -14.96
CA THR A 202 12.07 -11.31 -14.48
C THR A 202 11.04 -11.17 -15.58
N ASN A 203 9.87 -11.74 -15.35
CA ASN A 203 8.71 -11.72 -16.24
C ASN A 203 7.55 -11.00 -15.57
N ARG A 204 6.78 -10.24 -16.35
CA ARG A 204 5.53 -9.60 -15.90
C ARG A 204 4.45 -9.87 -16.93
N ILE A 205 3.54 -10.78 -16.60
CA ILE A 205 2.44 -11.21 -17.47
C ILE A 205 1.16 -10.55 -16.98
N TYR A 206 0.56 -9.70 -17.80
CA TYR A 206 -0.60 -8.89 -17.42
C TYR A 206 -1.87 -9.70 -17.20
N ASP A 207 -1.95 -10.89 -17.78
CA ASP A 207 -3.10 -11.82 -17.60
C ASP A 207 -3.03 -12.58 -16.26
N ILE A 208 -1.85 -12.66 -15.65
CA ILE A 208 -1.68 -13.27 -14.33
C ILE A 208 -1.95 -12.21 -13.28
N VAL A 209 -3.12 -12.27 -12.68
CA VAL A 209 -3.56 -11.29 -11.67
C VAL A 209 -3.86 -12.04 -10.36
N ILE A 210 -3.09 -11.75 -9.33
CA ILE A 210 -3.37 -12.24 -7.98
C ILE A 210 -4.60 -11.48 -7.45
N LYS A 211 -5.73 -12.18 -7.38
CA LYS A 211 -7.04 -11.68 -6.94
C LYS A 211 -7.20 -11.98 -5.45
N GLU A 212 -8.16 -11.33 -4.80
CA GLU A 212 -8.52 -11.63 -3.41
C GLU A 212 -8.87 -13.12 -3.23
N GLY A 213 -8.32 -13.73 -2.17
CA GLY A 213 -8.44 -15.16 -1.89
C GLY A 213 -7.28 -15.98 -2.46
N GLU A 214 -7.52 -17.24 -2.74
CA GLU A 214 -6.50 -18.18 -3.19
C GLU A 214 -6.31 -18.14 -4.71
N ASN A 215 -5.06 -18.02 -5.15
CA ASN A 215 -4.67 -18.06 -6.55
C ASN A 215 -3.68 -19.22 -6.74
N VAL A 216 -3.99 -20.13 -7.63
CA VAL A 216 -3.13 -21.30 -7.91
C VAL A 216 -2.30 -21.02 -9.15
N LEU A 217 -0.96 -21.05 -8.98
CA LEU A 217 0.00 -20.98 -10.07
C LEU A 217 0.71 -22.35 -10.15
N MET A 218 0.70 -22.97 -11.32
CA MET A 218 1.41 -24.21 -11.55
C MET A 218 2.58 -24.00 -12.51
N PHE A 219 3.80 -24.17 -12.00
CA PHE A 219 5.04 -24.05 -12.76
C PHE A 219 5.44 -25.40 -13.29
N THR A 220 5.91 -25.44 -14.55
CA THR A 220 6.41 -26.65 -15.20
C THR A 220 7.77 -26.36 -15.84
N GLY A 221 8.79 -27.11 -15.43
CA GLY A 221 10.17 -26.91 -15.87
C GLY A 221 11.18 -27.36 -14.83
N THR A 222 12.40 -26.85 -14.92
CA THR A 222 13.48 -27.14 -13.96
C THR A 222 14.25 -25.85 -13.68
N GLY A 223 14.41 -25.50 -12.40
CA GLY A 223 15.09 -24.29 -11.96
C GLY A 223 14.48 -23.75 -10.68
N THR A 224 14.64 -22.45 -10.44
CA THR A 224 14.02 -21.76 -9.30
C THR A 224 13.04 -20.70 -9.75
N VAL A 225 12.03 -20.44 -8.94
CA VAL A 225 11.03 -19.37 -9.15
C VAL A 225 10.94 -18.49 -7.91
N THR A 226 10.89 -17.18 -8.15
CA THR A 226 10.58 -16.16 -7.13
C THR A 226 9.35 -15.39 -7.59
N ILE A 227 8.37 -15.20 -6.70
CA ILE A 227 7.16 -14.45 -7.00
C ILE A 227 7.15 -13.22 -6.10
N SER A 228 7.32 -12.04 -6.71
CA SER A 228 7.30 -10.76 -6.01
C SER A 228 5.99 -10.03 -6.24
N TYR A 229 5.25 -9.79 -5.16
CA TYR A 229 4.08 -8.93 -5.14
C TYR A 229 3.88 -8.34 -3.75
N ARG A 230 3.14 -7.25 -3.69
CA ARG A 230 2.80 -6.59 -2.43
C ARG A 230 1.29 -6.50 -2.29
N GLY A 231 0.77 -7.08 -1.25
CA GLY A 231 -0.64 -7.02 -0.91
C GLY A 231 -1.09 -5.61 -0.51
N GLY A 232 -2.39 -5.40 -0.52
CA GLY A 232 -3.00 -4.15 -0.04
C GLY A 232 -4.44 -4.36 0.37
N ILE A 233 -4.84 -3.68 1.43
CA ILE A 233 -6.21 -3.69 1.97
C ILE A 233 -6.74 -2.26 2.10
N LEU A 234 -8.06 -2.10 2.15
CA LEU A 234 -8.73 -0.80 2.29
C LEU A 234 -8.57 -0.18 3.68
#